data_50a9aa7d0794776efd596149960f368c
#
_entry.id   50a9aa7d0794776efd596149960f368c
#
_cell.length_a   1.000
_cell.length_b   1.000
_cell.length_c   1.000
_cell.angle_alpha   90.00
_cell.angle_beta   90.00
_cell.angle_gamma   90.00
#
_symmetry.space_group_name_H-M   'P 1'
#
loop_
_entity.id
_entity.type
_entity.pdbx_description
1 polymer ?
#
loop_
_entity_poly.entity_id
_entity_poly.type
_entity_poly.pdbx_seq_one_letter_code
_entity_poly.pdbx_strand_id
1 'polypeptide(L)'
;KRLQMAGGGAAESEIIHGLMLKKQRLDFTTDSHSEGGKIAIIDGGFENRELELDAQIEIRNTGVLSGFQERKRAKLAEQVTCLSSLGIDLLCVRDGIADEAVPLLKAAGITTYRRFEREDLERLSILTGAKMVRDADRMSAGDVGTYTKRAAEKIDDAWHVRIDGEGRAMTALLRGTTSTMREEVSRTFDDALGVAFRLVREPK
;
A
#
# COMPACT_ATOMS: atom_id res chain seq x y z
N LYS A 1 6.16 9.86 -8.03
CA LYS A 1 5.46 8.87 -8.88
C LYS A 1 4.76 9.55 -10.04
N ARG A 2 4.57 8.84 -11.16
CA ARG A 2 3.71 9.29 -12.28
C ARG A 2 2.46 8.42 -12.31
N LEU A 3 1.33 9.04 -12.53
CA LEU A 3 0.06 8.37 -12.74
C LEU A 3 -0.62 8.98 -13.97
N GLN A 4 -0.94 8.14 -14.95
CA GLN A 4 -1.69 8.57 -16.13
C GLN A 4 -3.17 8.34 -15.89
N MET A 5 -3.99 9.35 -16.16
CA MET A 5 -5.43 9.28 -16.00
C MET A 5 -6.16 9.69 -17.29
N ALA A 6 -7.24 8.99 -17.57
CA ALA A 6 -8.13 9.36 -18.65
C ALA A 6 -8.98 10.60 -18.25
N GLY A 7 -9.47 11.30 -19.27
CA GLY A 7 -10.28 12.50 -19.07
C GLY A 7 -9.45 13.75 -18.80
N GLY A 8 -9.98 14.87 -19.27
CA GLY A 8 -9.30 16.16 -19.23
C GLY A 8 -8.21 16.34 -20.28
N GLY A 9 -7.76 17.56 -20.46
CA GLY A 9 -6.63 17.92 -21.33
C GLY A 9 -5.30 17.87 -20.60
N ALA A 10 -4.19 17.93 -21.35
CA ALA A 10 -2.83 17.96 -20.79
C ALA A 10 -2.62 19.11 -19.80
N ALA A 11 -3.31 20.26 -20.01
CA ALA A 11 -3.27 21.42 -19.13
C ALA A 11 -3.88 21.18 -17.75
N GLU A 12 -4.68 20.13 -17.59
CA GLU A 12 -5.28 19.73 -16.31
C GLU A 12 -4.41 18.74 -15.54
N SER A 13 -3.19 18.48 -16.02
CA SER A 13 -2.19 17.72 -15.27
C SER A 13 -1.72 18.51 -14.05
N GLU A 14 -1.50 17.81 -12.94
CA GLU A 14 -1.17 18.45 -11.67
C GLU A 14 -0.12 17.66 -10.87
N ILE A 15 0.53 18.34 -9.94
CA ILE A 15 1.42 17.72 -8.97
C ILE A 15 0.69 17.62 -7.63
N ILE A 16 0.51 16.41 -7.16
CA ILE A 16 -0.11 16.11 -5.87
C ILE A 16 1.00 15.90 -4.84
N HIS A 17 0.97 16.64 -3.73
CA HIS A 17 1.78 16.38 -2.56
C HIS A 17 1.19 15.16 -1.85
N GLY A 18 1.90 14.03 -1.96
CA GLY A 18 1.42 12.74 -1.50
C GLY A 18 1.51 11.67 -2.59
N LEU A 19 1.00 10.50 -2.29
CA LEU A 19 0.97 9.37 -3.21
C LEU A 19 -0.45 9.04 -3.64
N MET A 20 -0.65 8.99 -4.94
CA MET A 20 -1.86 8.45 -5.54
C MET A 20 -1.54 7.12 -6.22
N LEU A 21 -2.24 6.08 -5.84
CA LEU A 21 -1.96 4.71 -6.21
C LEU A 21 -3.21 4.03 -6.72
N LYS A 22 -3.10 3.32 -7.84
CA LYS A 22 -4.20 2.50 -8.36
C LYS A 22 -4.31 1.23 -7.52
N LYS A 23 -5.09 1.30 -6.44
CA LYS A 23 -5.28 0.20 -5.49
C LYS A 23 -6.73 0.16 -5.00
N GLN A 24 -7.23 -1.07 -4.86
CA GLN A 24 -8.54 -1.34 -4.31
C GLN A 24 -8.40 -1.80 -2.86
N ARG A 25 -9.25 -1.30 -1.98
CA ARG A 25 -9.32 -1.77 -0.59
C ARG A 25 -9.72 -3.25 -0.56
N LEU A 26 -9.21 -3.94 0.43
CA LEU A 26 -9.55 -5.33 0.64
C LEU A 26 -11.00 -5.49 1.15
N ASP A 27 -11.44 -4.55 1.97
CA ASP A 27 -12.80 -4.48 2.50
C ASP A 27 -13.41 -3.09 2.26
N PHE A 28 -14.61 -3.05 1.67
CA PHE A 28 -15.33 -1.81 1.35
C PHE A 28 -16.18 -1.27 2.51
N THR A 29 -16.25 -1.97 3.62
CA THR A 29 -17.03 -1.52 4.80
C THR A 29 -16.25 -0.55 5.69
N THR A 30 -14.91 -0.48 5.55
CA THR A 30 -14.10 0.53 6.23
C THR A 30 -14.23 1.88 5.52
N ASP A 31 -14.05 2.98 6.27
CA ASP A 31 -14.16 4.32 5.73
C ASP A 31 -13.19 4.55 4.55
N SER A 32 -13.72 5.15 3.50
CA SER A 32 -12.92 5.53 2.33
C SER A 32 -12.02 6.73 2.60
N HIS A 33 -12.27 7.45 3.68
CA HIS A 33 -11.64 8.70 4.04
C HIS A 33 -11.18 8.67 5.49
N SER A 34 -10.00 9.24 5.78
CA SER A 34 -9.49 9.44 7.12
C SER A 34 -8.62 10.70 7.17
N GLU A 35 -8.81 11.51 8.19
CA GLU A 35 -8.02 12.72 8.46
C GLU A 35 -6.90 12.38 9.44
N GLY A 36 -5.91 11.64 8.95
CA GLY A 36 -4.74 11.20 9.70
C GLY A 36 -4.89 9.84 10.35
N GLY A 37 -3.74 9.23 10.63
CA GLY A 37 -3.66 7.94 11.28
C GLY A 37 -2.27 7.31 11.22
N LYS A 38 -2.18 6.06 11.67
CA LYS A 38 -0.96 5.28 11.70
C LYS A 38 -0.94 4.21 10.62
N ILE A 39 0.20 4.11 9.93
CA ILE A 39 0.40 3.17 8.84
C ILE A 39 1.48 2.15 9.17
N ALA A 40 1.22 0.91 8.77
CA ALA A 40 2.20 -0.18 8.73
C ALA A 40 2.46 -0.61 7.29
N ILE A 41 3.73 -0.93 7.00
CA ILE A 41 4.17 -1.41 5.68
C ILE A 41 4.82 -2.77 5.83
N ILE A 42 4.27 -3.78 5.16
CA ILE A 42 4.81 -5.14 5.13
C ILE A 42 5.40 -5.42 3.73
N ASP A 43 6.73 -5.60 3.67
CA ASP A 43 7.46 -6.01 2.46
C ASP A 43 7.46 -7.54 2.33
N GLY A 44 6.28 -8.10 2.28
CA GLY A 44 6.02 -9.54 2.20
C GLY A 44 4.54 -9.81 2.07
N GLY A 45 4.13 -11.07 2.33
CA GLY A 45 2.73 -11.47 2.44
C GLY A 45 2.25 -11.43 3.89
N PHE A 46 1.00 -11.18 4.08
CA PHE A 46 0.31 -11.37 5.36
C PHE A 46 -0.32 -12.77 5.38
N GLU A 47 0.59 -13.76 5.37
CA GLU A 47 0.30 -15.20 5.24
C GLU A 47 1.27 -15.98 6.13
N ASN A 48 0.85 -17.11 6.64
CA ASN A 48 1.71 -17.99 7.44
C ASN A 48 2.47 -18.98 6.56
N ARG A 49 3.49 -18.51 5.83
CA ARG A 49 4.30 -19.34 4.92
C ARG A 49 5.08 -20.46 5.65
N GLU A 50 5.57 -20.20 6.85
CA GLU A 50 6.29 -21.21 7.63
C GLU A 50 5.41 -22.42 7.97
N LEU A 51 4.16 -22.14 8.36
CA LEU A 51 3.19 -23.19 8.64
C LEU A 51 2.71 -23.94 7.39
N GLU A 52 2.74 -23.30 6.21
CA GLU A 52 2.39 -23.97 4.94
C GLU A 52 3.47 -24.96 4.48
N LEU A 53 4.74 -24.66 4.73
CA LEU A 53 5.85 -25.59 4.46
C LEU A 53 5.80 -26.80 5.41
N ASP A 54 5.53 -26.60 6.70
CA ASP A 54 5.38 -27.67 7.67
C ASP A 54 4.19 -28.58 7.37
N ALA A 55 3.07 -28.02 6.87
CA ALA A 55 1.90 -28.77 6.47
C ALA A 55 2.15 -29.68 5.27
N GLN A 56 2.96 -29.28 4.30
CA GLN A 56 3.31 -30.12 3.15
C GLN A 56 4.11 -31.36 3.55
N ILE A 57 4.81 -31.32 4.67
CA ILE A 57 5.61 -32.43 5.20
C ILE A 57 4.77 -33.42 6.02
N GLU A 58 3.71 -32.97 6.70
CA GLU A 58 2.94 -33.76 7.65
C GLU A 58 1.60 -34.32 7.14
N ILE A 59 1.16 -34.06 5.90
CA ILE A 59 -0.15 -34.51 5.39
C ILE A 59 -0.16 -36.05 5.19
N ARG A 60 -0.17 -36.80 6.28
CA ARG A 60 -0.48 -38.25 6.33
C ARG A 60 -1.65 -38.60 7.26
N ASN A 61 -2.27 -37.62 7.95
CA ASN A 61 -3.35 -37.89 8.89
C ASN A 61 -4.38 -36.74 8.96
N THR A 62 -5.65 -37.04 8.77
CA THR A 62 -6.75 -36.07 8.77
C THR A 62 -6.95 -35.32 10.10
N GLY A 63 -6.50 -35.86 11.21
CA GLY A 63 -6.54 -35.21 12.52
C GLY A 63 -5.49 -34.09 12.71
N VAL A 64 -4.44 -34.07 11.88
CA VAL A 64 -3.38 -33.06 11.92
C VAL A 64 -3.81 -31.79 11.20
N LEU A 65 -4.69 -31.90 10.20
CA LEU A 65 -5.20 -30.78 9.39
C LEU A 65 -6.01 -29.77 10.22
N SER A 66 -6.84 -30.22 11.14
CA SER A 66 -7.66 -29.33 11.99
C SER A 66 -6.79 -28.55 12.98
N GLY A 67 -5.83 -29.20 13.63
CA GLY A 67 -4.90 -28.56 14.53
C GLY A 67 -3.96 -27.56 13.83
N PHE A 68 -3.66 -27.79 12.54
CA PHE A 68 -2.87 -26.90 11.73
C PHE A 68 -3.64 -25.61 11.37
N GLN A 69 -4.90 -25.75 10.96
CA GLN A 69 -5.76 -24.60 10.66
C GLN A 69 -6.01 -23.72 11.90
N GLU A 70 -6.17 -24.33 13.07
CA GLU A 70 -6.31 -23.60 14.34
C GLU A 70 -5.05 -22.80 14.68
N ARG A 71 -3.87 -23.40 14.54
CA ARG A 71 -2.57 -22.70 14.77
C ARG A 71 -2.39 -21.56 13.79
N LYS A 72 -2.71 -21.76 12.50
CA LYS A 72 -2.65 -20.73 11.47
C LYS A 72 -3.52 -19.53 11.84
N ARG A 73 -4.76 -19.80 12.26
CA ARG A 73 -5.73 -18.80 12.65
C ARG A 73 -5.31 -18.06 13.94
N ALA A 74 -4.78 -18.78 14.92
CA ALA A 74 -4.28 -18.20 16.16
C ALA A 74 -3.12 -17.25 15.88
N LYS A 75 -2.15 -17.64 15.04
CA LYS A 75 -1.02 -16.79 14.67
C LYS A 75 -1.46 -15.53 13.91
N LEU A 76 -2.41 -15.64 12.98
CA LEU A 76 -2.98 -14.47 12.30
C LEU A 76 -3.69 -13.53 13.28
N ALA A 77 -4.41 -14.07 14.27
CA ALA A 77 -5.07 -13.28 15.29
C ALA A 77 -4.05 -12.55 16.20
N GLU A 78 -2.94 -13.18 16.55
CA GLU A 78 -1.82 -12.55 17.27
C GLU A 78 -1.21 -11.41 16.49
N GLN A 79 -0.96 -11.60 15.19
CA GLN A 79 -0.45 -10.57 14.29
C GLN A 79 -1.38 -9.35 14.22
N VAL A 80 -2.68 -9.59 14.03
CA VAL A 80 -3.68 -8.51 14.01
C VAL A 80 -3.77 -7.81 15.35
N THR A 81 -3.69 -8.55 16.46
CA THR A 81 -3.67 -7.96 17.82
C THR A 81 -2.44 -7.08 18.02
N CYS A 82 -1.27 -7.51 17.54
CA CYS A 82 -0.05 -6.71 17.57
C CYS A 82 -0.23 -5.40 16.80
N LEU A 83 -0.72 -5.44 15.57
CA LEU A 83 -1.00 -4.26 14.75
C LEU A 83 -2.01 -3.31 15.44
N SER A 84 -3.07 -3.86 16.00
CA SER A 84 -4.09 -3.09 16.72
C SER A 84 -3.53 -2.43 17.99
N SER A 85 -2.67 -3.12 18.75
CA SER A 85 -2.03 -2.58 19.95
C SER A 85 -1.10 -1.40 19.65
N LEU A 86 -0.49 -1.37 18.47
CA LEU A 86 0.30 -0.24 17.96
C LEU A 86 -0.58 0.93 17.47
N GLY A 87 -1.89 0.73 17.40
CA GLY A 87 -2.87 1.72 16.95
C GLY A 87 -2.85 1.93 15.44
N ILE A 88 -2.47 0.91 14.67
CA ILE A 88 -2.43 0.97 13.20
C ILE A 88 -3.85 0.90 12.66
N ASP A 89 -4.18 1.80 11.76
CA ASP A 89 -5.46 1.86 11.05
C ASP A 89 -5.33 1.67 9.54
N LEU A 90 -4.09 1.72 9.02
CA LEU A 90 -3.78 1.50 7.62
C LEU A 90 -2.66 0.47 7.45
N LEU A 91 -2.93 -0.61 6.74
CA LEU A 91 -1.97 -1.67 6.44
C LEU A 91 -1.74 -1.77 4.93
N CYS A 92 -0.49 -1.64 4.52
CA CYS A 92 -0.05 -1.80 3.13
C CYS A 92 0.87 -3.02 3.01
N VAL A 93 0.48 -4.00 2.18
CA VAL A 93 1.17 -5.29 2.04
C VAL A 93 1.64 -5.48 0.60
N ARG A 94 2.90 -5.91 0.41
CA ARG A 94 3.45 -6.13 -0.93
C ARG A 94 2.76 -7.28 -1.65
N ASP A 95 2.64 -8.40 -1.01
CA ASP A 95 2.14 -9.64 -1.61
C ASP A 95 0.64 -9.86 -1.29
N GLY A 96 0.25 -11.09 -1.09
CA GLY A 96 -1.11 -11.50 -0.72
C GLY A 96 -1.42 -11.33 0.76
N ILE A 97 -2.68 -11.48 1.06
CA ILE A 97 -3.21 -11.53 2.43
C ILE A 97 -4.07 -12.78 2.51
N ALA A 98 -3.86 -13.60 3.53
CA ALA A 98 -4.66 -14.79 3.76
C ALA A 98 -6.14 -14.44 3.95
N ASP A 99 -7.02 -15.19 3.32
CA ASP A 99 -8.47 -14.93 3.40
C ASP A 99 -8.99 -14.98 4.83
N GLU A 100 -8.39 -15.81 5.68
CA GLU A 100 -8.72 -15.92 7.11
C GLU A 100 -8.32 -14.67 7.91
N ALA A 101 -7.35 -13.88 7.43
CA ALA A 101 -6.94 -12.63 8.08
C ALA A 101 -7.90 -11.46 7.79
N VAL A 102 -8.63 -11.50 6.67
CA VAL A 102 -9.52 -10.41 6.25
C VAL A 102 -10.56 -10.05 7.31
N PRO A 103 -11.36 -11.01 7.85
CA PRO A 103 -12.34 -10.70 8.88
C PRO A 103 -11.70 -10.20 10.19
N LEU A 104 -10.49 -10.64 10.52
CA LEU A 104 -9.77 -10.19 11.72
C LEU A 104 -9.31 -8.74 11.58
N LEU A 105 -8.71 -8.38 10.44
CA LEU A 105 -8.29 -7.02 10.13
C LEU A 105 -9.49 -6.06 10.10
N LYS A 106 -10.60 -6.51 9.53
CA LYS A 106 -11.86 -5.76 9.53
C LYS A 106 -12.39 -5.52 10.94
N ALA A 107 -12.44 -6.55 11.77
CA ALA A 107 -12.90 -6.45 13.16
C ALA A 107 -12.01 -5.51 13.99
N ALA A 108 -10.72 -5.44 13.67
CA ALA A 108 -9.77 -4.50 14.27
C ALA A 108 -9.85 -3.06 13.71
N GLY A 109 -10.70 -2.81 12.70
CA GLY A 109 -10.84 -1.49 12.06
C GLY A 109 -9.66 -1.11 11.15
N ILE A 110 -8.80 -2.06 10.77
CA ILE A 110 -7.61 -1.81 9.97
C ILE A 110 -7.97 -1.83 8.49
N THR A 111 -7.90 -0.67 7.83
CA THR A 111 -8.03 -0.57 6.38
C THR A 111 -6.82 -1.17 5.71
N THR A 112 -7.03 -2.07 4.76
CA THR A 112 -5.94 -2.86 4.21
C THR A 112 -5.90 -2.79 2.70
N TYR A 113 -4.69 -2.62 2.15
CA TYR A 113 -4.38 -2.69 0.73
C TYR A 113 -3.30 -3.73 0.49
N ARG A 114 -3.41 -4.49 -0.59
CA ARG A 114 -2.48 -5.57 -0.97
C ARG A 114 -1.90 -5.37 -2.35
N ARG A 115 -0.90 -6.21 -2.70
CA ARG A 115 -0.25 -6.27 -4.02
C ARG A 115 0.40 -4.96 -4.41
N PHE A 116 1.17 -4.39 -3.48
CA PHE A 116 2.00 -3.23 -3.78
C PHE A 116 3.27 -3.64 -4.54
N GLU A 117 3.68 -2.80 -5.45
CA GLU A 117 5.04 -2.85 -5.97
C GLU A 117 6.00 -2.33 -4.90
N ARG A 118 7.19 -2.92 -4.84
CA ARG A 118 8.19 -2.54 -3.84
C ARG A 118 8.52 -1.05 -3.88
N GLU A 119 8.66 -0.49 -5.08
CA GLU A 119 8.93 0.94 -5.24
C GLU A 119 7.82 1.84 -4.66
N ASP A 120 6.56 1.40 -4.70
CA ASP A 120 5.45 2.15 -4.12
C ASP A 120 5.47 2.08 -2.60
N LEU A 121 5.88 0.96 -2.01
CA LEU A 121 6.11 0.84 -0.57
C LEU A 121 7.29 1.69 -0.10
N GLU A 122 8.39 1.75 -0.88
CA GLU A 122 9.54 2.62 -0.61
C GLU A 122 9.12 4.10 -0.62
N ARG A 123 8.28 4.51 -1.58
CA ARG A 123 7.72 5.86 -1.61
C ARG A 123 6.78 6.14 -0.44
N LEU A 124 5.95 5.17 -0.05
CA LEU A 124 5.10 5.26 1.15
C LEU A 124 5.95 5.38 2.42
N SER A 125 7.03 4.61 2.53
CA SER A 125 7.98 4.71 3.63
C SER A 125 8.58 6.13 3.74
N ILE A 126 9.01 6.71 2.62
CA ILE A 126 9.52 8.09 2.58
C ILE A 126 8.43 9.11 2.95
N LEU A 127 7.19 8.90 2.50
CA LEU A 127 6.08 9.82 2.75
C LEU A 127 5.62 9.83 4.20
N THR A 128 5.57 8.66 4.83
CA THR A 128 4.92 8.45 6.14
C THR A 128 5.90 8.21 7.29
N GLY A 129 7.19 8.00 6.97
CA GLY A 129 8.19 7.60 7.97
C GLY A 129 8.08 6.16 8.43
N ALA A 130 7.12 5.37 7.92
CA ALA A 130 7.00 3.95 8.24
C ALA A 130 8.19 3.16 7.69
N LYS A 131 8.70 2.22 8.47
CA LYS A 131 9.71 1.27 7.96
C LYS A 131 9.04 0.06 7.32
N MET A 132 9.64 -0.45 6.26
CA MET A 132 9.21 -1.69 5.64
C MET A 132 9.67 -2.87 6.48
N VAL A 133 8.74 -3.61 7.06
CA VAL A 133 8.98 -4.80 7.86
C VAL A 133 8.57 -6.04 7.05
N ARG A 134 9.29 -7.12 7.19
CA ARG A 134 9.00 -8.34 6.44
C ARG A 134 7.82 -9.12 7.02
N ASP A 135 7.72 -9.15 8.34
CA ASP A 135 6.72 -9.91 9.09
C ASP A 135 6.06 -9.02 10.14
N ALA A 136 4.74 -9.13 10.29
CA ALA A 136 3.99 -8.35 11.28
C ALA A 136 4.42 -8.63 12.73
N ASP A 137 4.88 -9.86 13.03
CA ASP A 137 5.33 -10.28 14.36
C ASP A 137 6.57 -9.52 14.85
N ARG A 138 7.35 -8.95 13.93
CA ARG A 138 8.57 -8.19 14.22
C ARG A 138 8.38 -6.70 14.26
N MET A 139 7.14 -6.24 14.09
CA MET A 139 6.83 -4.82 14.04
C MET A 139 6.88 -4.22 15.45
N SER A 140 7.54 -3.08 15.54
CA SER A 140 7.65 -2.29 16.76
C SER A 140 7.06 -0.88 16.57
N ALA A 141 6.86 -0.15 17.64
CA ALA A 141 6.39 1.24 17.57
C ALA A 141 7.30 2.16 16.75
N GLY A 142 8.61 1.84 16.67
CA GLY A 142 9.57 2.59 15.85
C GLY A 142 9.52 2.29 14.36
N ASP A 143 8.67 1.36 13.92
CA ASP A 143 8.48 0.98 12.52
C ASP A 143 7.17 1.51 11.94
N VAL A 144 6.30 2.03 12.81
CA VAL A 144 5.01 2.62 12.47
C VAL A 144 5.21 4.04 11.95
N GLY A 145 4.59 4.35 10.82
CA GLY A 145 4.55 5.70 10.26
C GLY A 145 3.23 6.40 10.53
N THR A 146 3.14 7.65 10.09
CA THR A 146 1.93 8.47 10.17
C THR A 146 1.57 9.04 8.81
N TYR A 147 0.29 9.13 8.53
CA TYR A 147 -0.22 9.84 7.36
C TYR A 147 -1.19 10.94 7.82
N THR A 148 -1.28 12.02 7.05
CA THR A 148 -2.13 13.18 7.39
C THR A 148 -3.52 13.07 6.79
N LYS A 149 -3.64 12.38 5.65
CA LYS A 149 -4.92 12.16 4.98
C LYS A 149 -4.90 10.90 4.14
N ARG A 150 -6.01 10.21 4.13
CA ARG A 150 -6.27 9.09 3.23
C ARG A 150 -7.64 9.25 2.59
N ALA A 151 -7.70 9.15 1.28
CA ALA A 151 -8.95 9.15 0.52
C ALA A 151 -8.90 8.07 -0.56
N ALA A 152 -9.95 7.27 -0.66
CA ALA A 152 -10.10 6.28 -1.72
C ALA A 152 -11.31 6.63 -2.57
N GLU A 153 -11.10 6.75 -3.87
CA GLU A 153 -12.11 7.12 -4.85
C GLU A 153 -12.03 6.25 -6.08
N LYS A 154 -13.16 6.07 -6.73
CA LYS A 154 -13.22 5.39 -8.02
C LYS A 154 -13.11 6.43 -9.11
N ILE A 155 -12.03 6.37 -9.90
CA ILE A 155 -11.79 7.25 -11.04
C ILE A 155 -11.81 6.38 -12.27
N ASP A 156 -12.67 6.72 -13.22
CA ASP A 156 -13.03 5.85 -14.33
C ASP A 156 -13.52 4.48 -13.79
N ASP A 157 -12.93 3.38 -14.26
CA ASP A 157 -13.27 2.04 -13.82
C ASP A 157 -12.30 1.47 -12.76
N ALA A 158 -11.40 2.30 -12.21
CA ALA A 158 -10.38 1.85 -11.28
C ALA A 158 -10.46 2.58 -9.94
N TRP A 159 -10.23 1.82 -8.86
CA TRP A 159 -10.06 2.39 -7.53
C TRP A 159 -8.66 2.98 -7.37
N HIS A 160 -8.63 4.19 -6.84
CA HIS A 160 -7.41 4.90 -6.48
C HIS A 160 -7.44 5.25 -5.00
N VAL A 161 -6.30 5.14 -4.35
CA VAL A 161 -6.09 5.65 -3.00
C VAL A 161 -5.07 6.77 -3.04
N ARG A 162 -5.43 7.90 -2.47
CA ARG A 162 -4.54 9.01 -2.16
C ARG A 162 -4.14 8.93 -0.70
N ILE A 163 -2.85 9.02 -0.43
CA ILE A 163 -2.26 9.08 0.91
C ILE A 163 -1.36 10.29 0.95
N ASP A 164 -1.65 11.22 1.86
CA ASP A 164 -0.87 12.41 2.12
C ASP A 164 -0.07 12.21 3.42
N GLY A 165 1.10 12.83 3.52
CA GLY A 165 1.99 12.72 4.67
C GLY A 165 3.00 13.86 4.68
N GLU A 166 3.85 13.92 5.70
CA GLU A 166 4.84 14.98 5.87
C GLU A 166 6.12 14.76 5.05
N GLY A 167 6.33 13.56 4.54
CA GLY A 167 7.52 13.21 3.78
C GLY A 167 7.53 13.77 2.34
N ARG A 168 8.71 13.72 1.73
CA ARG A 168 8.96 14.31 0.40
C ARG A 168 8.60 13.36 -0.74
N ALA A 169 7.38 12.88 -0.79
CA ALA A 169 6.90 12.09 -1.92
C ALA A 169 5.76 12.82 -2.63
N MET A 170 5.79 12.79 -3.96
CA MET A 170 4.82 13.48 -4.81
C MET A 170 4.35 12.57 -5.93
N THR A 171 3.17 12.83 -6.43
CA THR A 171 2.63 12.19 -7.63
C THR A 171 2.35 13.23 -8.70
N ALA A 172 2.93 13.05 -9.88
CA ALA A 172 2.53 13.78 -11.08
C ALA A 172 1.32 13.06 -11.69
N LEU A 173 0.18 13.71 -11.67
CA LEU A 173 -1.04 13.25 -12.30
C LEU A 173 -1.10 13.82 -13.71
N LEU A 174 -0.90 12.95 -14.71
CA LEU A 174 -0.80 13.33 -16.12
C LEU A 174 -2.11 12.96 -16.80
N ARG A 175 -2.78 13.96 -17.36
CA ARG A 175 -4.09 13.81 -18.01
C ARG A 175 -3.99 13.84 -19.52
N GLY A 176 -4.90 13.13 -20.16
CA GLY A 176 -5.05 13.12 -21.61
C GLY A 176 -6.28 12.33 -22.04
N THR A 177 -6.96 12.83 -23.06
CA THR A 177 -8.22 12.25 -23.58
C THR A 177 -8.01 10.89 -24.22
N THR A 178 -6.85 10.64 -24.83
CA THR A 178 -6.50 9.37 -25.48
C THR A 178 -5.27 8.73 -24.83
N SER A 179 -5.08 7.42 -25.01
CA SER A 179 -3.88 6.72 -24.54
C SER A 179 -2.60 7.32 -25.13
N THR A 180 -2.61 7.59 -26.45
CA THR A 180 -1.46 8.19 -27.15
C THR A 180 -1.10 9.56 -26.58
N MET A 181 -2.11 10.40 -26.28
CA MET A 181 -1.89 11.70 -25.69
C MET A 181 -1.30 11.59 -24.27
N ARG A 182 -1.79 10.65 -23.46
CA ARG A 182 -1.23 10.41 -22.11
C ARG A 182 0.23 9.94 -22.15
N GLU A 183 0.57 9.08 -23.10
CA GLU A 183 1.95 8.62 -23.30
C GLU A 183 2.86 9.78 -23.74
N GLU A 184 2.38 10.64 -24.63
CA GLU A 184 3.12 11.82 -25.08
C GLU A 184 3.34 12.83 -23.95
N VAL A 185 2.30 13.14 -23.16
CA VAL A 185 2.41 14.01 -21.98
C VAL A 185 3.38 13.41 -20.97
N SER A 186 3.35 12.10 -20.75
CA SER A 186 4.27 11.41 -19.84
C SER A 186 5.72 11.51 -20.32
N ARG A 187 5.98 11.33 -21.61
CA ARG A 187 7.32 11.45 -22.19
C ARG A 187 7.84 12.88 -22.08
N THR A 188 7.02 13.85 -22.48
CA THR A 188 7.38 15.29 -22.36
C THR A 188 7.68 15.69 -20.92
N PHE A 189 6.90 15.19 -19.97
CA PHE A 189 7.14 15.42 -18.55
C PHE A 189 8.49 14.84 -18.10
N ASP A 190 8.83 13.62 -18.56
CA ASP A 190 10.13 12.99 -18.24
C ASP A 190 11.30 13.77 -18.80
N ASP A 191 11.21 14.23 -20.04
CA ASP A 191 12.26 15.02 -20.68
C ASP A 191 12.46 16.34 -19.93
N ALA A 192 11.36 17.03 -19.60
CA ALA A 192 11.43 18.29 -18.82
C ALA A 192 12.01 18.05 -17.42
N LEU A 193 11.60 17.00 -16.73
CA LEU A 193 12.12 16.63 -15.41
C LEU A 193 13.61 16.29 -15.48
N GLY A 194 14.03 15.56 -16.51
CA GLY A 194 15.43 15.22 -16.76
C GLY A 194 16.31 16.45 -16.98
N VAL A 195 15.81 17.45 -17.71
CA VAL A 195 16.51 18.74 -17.90
C VAL A 195 16.59 19.51 -16.59
N ALA A 196 15.50 19.64 -15.86
CA ALA A 196 15.46 20.31 -14.56
C ALA A 196 16.43 19.66 -13.56
N PHE A 197 16.51 18.34 -13.55
CA PHE A 197 17.42 17.60 -12.65
C PHE A 197 18.89 17.86 -12.95
N ARG A 198 19.26 17.99 -14.25
CA ARG A 198 20.62 18.34 -14.68
C ARG A 198 20.98 19.76 -14.26
N LEU A 199 20.06 20.72 -14.43
CA LEU A 199 20.30 22.12 -14.05
C LEU A 199 20.52 22.29 -12.54
N VAL A 200 19.84 21.47 -11.72
CA VAL A 200 20.04 21.50 -10.26
C VAL A 200 21.36 20.86 -9.84
N ARG A 201 21.80 19.80 -10.54
CA ARG A 201 23.06 19.11 -10.24
C ARG A 201 24.32 19.83 -10.72
N GLU A 202 24.20 20.50 -11.85
CA GLU A 202 25.31 21.20 -12.49
C GLU A 202 24.91 22.65 -12.81
N PRO A 203 24.73 23.50 -11.79
CA PRO A 203 24.46 24.92 -12.02
C PRO A 203 25.70 25.55 -12.65
N LYS A 204 25.56 25.99 -13.90
CA LYS A 204 26.60 26.82 -14.57
C LYS A 204 26.47 28.27 -14.15
#